data_79402a51b2601178f43932ea671101a9
#
_entry.id   79402a51b2601178f43932ea671101a9
#
_cell.length_a   1.000
_cell.length_b   1.000
_cell.length_c   1.000
_cell.angle_alpha   90.00
_cell.angle_beta   90.00
_cell.angle_gamma   90.00
#
_symmetry.space_group_name_H-M   'P 1'
#
loop_
_entity.id
_entity.type
_entity.pdbx_description
1 polymer ?
#
loop_
_entity_poly.entity_id
_entity_poly.type
_entity_poly.pdbx_seq_one_letter_code
_entity_poly.pdbx_strand_id
1 'polypeptide(L)'
;MDLKKGISALEGVLAKFPAYWDGKKAILTMQQEGYPHWKQNEWIGFFFQFLCDKYLKSISDIQIPGTKYGRSEFDGHLVIDWDFKAHPLLNKNDKPSYELIANDMEATLLSLQQNQKIGLIVACGNATFDDENMSFRKWHKNLKGGDSAYSLANIARGAKKRIYKTAFSVKSINLYVLNQNDINNQGRFQKGMRNSNGNPRREKLSIDLQTIKPVKIIQLQN
;
A
#
# COMPACT_ATOMS: atom_id res chain seq x y z
N MET A 1 9.98 -10.65 -21.57
CA MET A 1 10.81 -10.85 -20.35
C MET A 1 10.22 -12.02 -19.56
N ASP A 2 11.04 -12.87 -18.91
CA ASP A 2 10.54 -13.89 -17.97
C ASP A 2 10.42 -13.32 -16.54
N LEU A 3 9.67 -14.00 -15.66
CA LEU A 3 9.39 -13.54 -14.31
C LEU A 3 10.67 -13.34 -13.47
N LYS A 4 11.68 -14.19 -13.63
CA LYS A 4 12.95 -14.08 -12.89
C LYS A 4 13.69 -12.79 -13.26
N LYS A 5 13.77 -12.48 -14.54
CA LYS A 5 14.36 -11.22 -15.03
C LYS A 5 13.53 -10.00 -14.58
N GLY A 6 12.19 -10.12 -14.60
CA GLY A 6 11.30 -9.09 -14.07
C GLY A 6 11.56 -8.80 -12.60
N ILE A 7 11.67 -9.82 -11.75
CA ILE A 7 12.00 -9.68 -10.32
C ILE A 7 13.37 -9.00 -10.14
N SER A 8 14.40 -9.39 -10.91
CA SER A 8 15.72 -8.76 -10.82
C SER A 8 15.70 -7.28 -11.24
N ALA A 9 14.91 -6.93 -12.25
CA ALA A 9 14.74 -5.53 -12.67
C ALA A 9 14.02 -4.70 -11.58
N LEU A 10 12.97 -5.24 -10.97
CA LEU A 10 12.30 -4.61 -9.84
C LEU A 10 13.26 -4.41 -8.66
N GLU A 11 14.05 -5.43 -8.30
CA GLU A 11 15.05 -5.34 -7.24
C GLU A 11 16.03 -4.19 -7.48
N GLY A 12 16.58 -4.08 -8.69
CA GLY A 12 17.57 -3.05 -9.05
C GLY A 12 17.06 -1.61 -8.87
N VAL A 13 15.75 -1.38 -9.00
CA VAL A 13 15.13 -0.08 -8.77
C VAL A 13 14.70 0.10 -7.30
N LEU A 14 14.03 -0.89 -6.73
CA LEU A 14 13.49 -0.83 -5.36
C LEU A 14 14.58 -0.72 -4.30
N ALA A 15 15.77 -1.30 -4.52
CA ALA A 15 16.91 -1.20 -3.63
C ALA A 15 17.42 0.25 -3.44
N LYS A 16 17.06 1.16 -4.34
CA LYS A 16 17.44 2.59 -4.27
C LYS A 16 16.41 3.46 -3.55
N PHE A 17 15.31 2.88 -3.06
CA PHE A 17 14.29 3.64 -2.35
C PHE A 17 14.81 4.10 -0.99
N PRO A 18 14.34 5.27 -0.48
CA PRO A 18 14.74 5.74 0.84
C PRO A 18 14.24 4.79 1.92
N ALA A 19 15.11 4.48 2.89
CA ALA A 19 14.76 3.61 4.02
C ALA A 19 13.94 4.33 5.10
N TYR A 20 13.92 5.65 5.13
CA TYR A 20 13.16 6.46 6.08
C TYR A 20 12.26 7.46 5.38
N TRP A 21 10.98 7.45 5.74
CA TRP A 21 9.97 8.36 5.22
C TRP A 21 9.42 9.25 6.33
N ASP A 22 9.82 10.53 6.33
CA ASP A 22 9.17 11.56 7.15
C ASP A 22 7.81 11.91 6.55
N GLY A 23 6.75 11.84 7.33
CA GLY A 23 5.39 12.01 6.84
C GLY A 23 5.09 13.41 6.31
N LYS A 24 5.63 14.46 6.95
CA LYS A 24 5.44 15.83 6.45
C LYS A 24 6.15 16.01 5.12
N LYS A 25 7.42 15.59 5.03
CA LYS A 25 8.20 15.67 3.80
C LYS A 25 7.57 14.85 2.68
N ALA A 26 7.14 13.62 2.97
CA ALA A 26 6.49 12.75 1.99
C ALA A 26 5.20 13.35 1.43
N ILE A 27 4.33 13.89 2.30
CA ILE A 27 3.07 14.52 1.89
C ILE A 27 3.33 15.78 1.07
N LEU A 28 4.28 16.64 1.50
CA LEU A 28 4.63 17.84 0.75
C LEU A 28 5.26 17.51 -0.61
N THR A 29 6.12 16.49 -0.68
CA THR A 29 6.68 16.02 -1.96
C THR A 29 5.58 15.56 -2.92
N MET A 30 4.65 14.72 -2.45
CA MET A 30 3.51 14.30 -3.27
C MET A 30 2.66 15.49 -3.73
N GLN A 31 2.42 16.48 -2.85
CA GLN A 31 1.67 17.69 -3.20
C GLN A 31 2.38 18.53 -4.27
N GLN A 32 3.68 18.79 -4.09
CA GLN A 32 4.50 19.58 -5.01
C GLN A 32 4.60 18.94 -6.39
N GLU A 33 4.65 17.61 -6.45
CA GLU A 33 4.68 16.86 -7.71
C GLU A 33 3.27 16.60 -8.29
N GLY A 34 2.21 17.18 -7.72
CA GLY A 34 0.85 17.06 -8.23
C GLY A 34 0.23 15.67 -8.04
N TYR A 35 0.78 14.82 -7.16
CA TYR A 35 0.26 13.48 -6.94
C TYR A 35 -1.10 13.54 -6.21
N PRO A 36 -2.19 13.00 -6.77
CA PRO A 36 -3.56 13.31 -6.30
C PRO A 36 -3.86 12.79 -4.88
N HIS A 37 -3.12 11.80 -4.41
CA HIS A 37 -3.41 11.13 -3.13
C HIS A 37 -2.70 11.72 -1.92
N TRP A 38 -1.98 12.85 -2.04
CA TRP A 38 -1.34 13.52 -0.91
C TRP A 38 -2.30 13.89 0.23
N LYS A 39 -3.59 14.05 -0.08
CA LYS A 39 -4.64 14.35 0.91
C LYS A 39 -5.06 13.15 1.76
N GLN A 40 -4.63 11.94 1.44
CA GLN A 40 -5.07 10.72 2.12
C GLN A 40 -4.41 10.58 3.50
N ASN A 41 -5.21 10.13 4.48
CA ASN A 41 -4.73 9.96 5.85
C ASN A 41 -3.74 8.79 5.99
N GLU A 42 -3.90 7.76 5.19
CA GLU A 42 -2.99 6.60 5.11
C GLU A 42 -1.85 6.88 4.12
N TRP A 43 -1.18 8.02 4.30
CA TRP A 43 -0.17 8.54 3.39
C TRP A 43 0.98 7.56 3.08
N ILE A 44 1.35 6.67 4.02
CA ILE A 44 2.46 5.72 3.83
C ILE A 44 2.25 4.85 2.60
N GLY A 45 1.07 4.24 2.44
CA GLY A 45 0.74 3.43 1.27
C GLY A 45 0.78 4.24 -0.02
N PHE A 46 0.21 5.44 0.00
CA PHE A 46 0.19 6.32 -1.18
C PHE A 46 1.56 6.90 -1.51
N PHE A 47 2.42 7.14 -0.51
CA PHE A 47 3.79 7.55 -0.76
C PHE A 47 4.63 6.42 -1.37
N PHE A 48 4.44 5.18 -0.90
CA PHE A 48 5.08 4.03 -1.54
C PHE A 48 4.64 3.86 -2.99
N GLN A 49 3.33 3.96 -3.25
CA GLN A 49 2.80 3.92 -4.62
C GLN A 49 3.37 5.06 -5.48
N PHE A 50 3.45 6.29 -4.95
CA PHE A 50 4.10 7.42 -5.61
C PHE A 50 5.55 7.13 -5.99
N LEU A 51 6.34 6.54 -5.08
CA LEU A 51 7.73 6.14 -5.38
C LEU A 51 7.78 5.08 -6.49
N CYS A 52 6.90 4.07 -6.42
CA CYS A 52 6.79 3.05 -7.46
C CYS A 52 6.40 3.67 -8.81
N ASP A 53 5.37 4.50 -8.85
CA ASP A 53 4.92 5.19 -10.08
C ASP A 53 6.03 6.05 -10.70
N LYS A 54 6.85 6.67 -9.86
CA LYS A 54 7.93 7.56 -10.31
C LYS A 54 9.14 6.78 -10.84
N TYR A 55 9.58 5.77 -10.11
CA TYR A 55 10.88 5.15 -10.36
C TYR A 55 10.81 3.84 -11.14
N LEU A 56 9.74 3.04 -11.00
CA LEU A 56 9.64 1.78 -11.73
C LEU A 56 9.47 1.97 -13.23
N LYS A 57 8.98 3.12 -13.69
CA LYS A 57 8.88 3.49 -15.12
C LYS A 57 10.23 3.47 -15.87
N SER A 58 11.35 3.42 -15.14
CA SER A 58 12.67 3.22 -15.72
C SER A 58 12.93 1.79 -16.19
N ILE A 59 12.11 0.82 -15.78
CA ILE A 59 12.20 -0.57 -16.23
C ILE A 59 11.50 -0.66 -17.59
N SER A 60 12.20 -1.23 -18.58
CA SER A 60 11.57 -1.53 -19.87
C SER A 60 10.40 -2.51 -19.69
N ASP A 61 9.38 -2.36 -20.50
CA ASP A 61 8.18 -3.20 -20.55
C ASP A 61 7.26 -3.12 -19.32
N ILE A 62 7.60 -2.34 -18.27
CA ILE A 62 6.67 -2.13 -17.17
C ILE A 62 5.53 -1.20 -17.57
N GLN A 63 4.34 -1.58 -17.24
CA GLN A 63 3.14 -0.74 -17.40
C GLN A 63 2.67 -0.28 -16.02
N ILE A 64 2.66 1.02 -15.80
CA ILE A 64 2.12 1.65 -14.60
C ILE A 64 0.89 2.46 -15.03
N PRO A 65 -0.33 1.96 -14.77
CA PRO A 65 -1.55 2.58 -15.30
C PRO A 65 -1.85 3.95 -14.67
N GLY A 66 -1.10 4.34 -13.65
CA GLY A 66 -1.28 5.60 -12.94
C GLY A 66 -2.37 5.56 -11.89
N THR A 67 -2.43 6.62 -11.11
CA THR A 67 -3.26 6.69 -9.90
C THR A 67 -4.64 7.25 -10.21
N LYS A 68 -5.62 6.39 -10.42
CA LYS A 68 -7.03 6.78 -10.44
C LYS A 68 -7.69 6.25 -9.17
N TYR A 69 -8.23 7.15 -8.33
CA TYR A 69 -8.93 6.77 -7.11
C TYR A 69 -10.11 5.82 -7.42
N GLY A 70 -10.23 4.75 -6.64
CA GLY A 70 -11.29 3.75 -6.81
C GLY A 70 -11.05 2.75 -7.93
N ARG A 71 -9.86 2.69 -8.51
CA ARG A 71 -9.48 1.70 -9.49
C ARG A 71 -9.37 0.33 -8.84
N SER A 72 -9.95 -0.68 -9.45
CA SER A 72 -9.86 -2.08 -9.01
C SER A 72 -8.72 -2.85 -9.66
N GLU A 73 -8.03 -2.22 -10.61
CA GLU A 73 -6.91 -2.81 -11.33
C GLU A 73 -5.64 -2.79 -10.46
N PHE A 74 -4.68 -3.63 -10.83
CA PHE A 74 -3.37 -3.66 -10.17
C PHE A 74 -2.58 -2.36 -10.40
N ASP A 75 -1.62 -2.08 -9.52
CA ASP A 75 -0.82 -0.85 -9.53
C ASP A 75 0.24 -0.86 -10.64
N GLY A 76 0.66 -2.05 -11.10
CA GLY A 76 1.60 -2.20 -12.21
C GLY A 76 1.49 -3.56 -12.88
N HIS A 77 2.01 -3.66 -14.12
CA HIS A 77 2.17 -4.92 -14.83
C HIS A 77 3.61 -5.05 -15.34
N LEU A 78 4.26 -6.12 -14.98
CA LEU A 78 5.54 -6.57 -15.52
C LEU A 78 5.58 -8.10 -15.48
N VAL A 79 5.32 -8.73 -16.61
CA VAL A 79 5.13 -10.20 -16.76
C VAL A 79 3.86 -10.70 -16.07
N ILE A 80 3.58 -10.24 -14.87
CA ILE A 80 2.35 -10.46 -14.08
C ILE A 80 1.88 -9.12 -13.51
N ASP A 81 0.66 -9.10 -12.98
CA ASP A 81 0.13 -7.93 -12.29
C ASP A 81 0.69 -7.81 -10.88
N TRP A 82 1.06 -6.58 -10.48
CA TRP A 82 1.65 -6.25 -9.19
C TRP A 82 0.80 -5.25 -8.42
N ASP A 83 0.57 -5.53 -7.14
CA ASP A 83 -0.10 -4.64 -6.18
C ASP A 83 0.95 -4.06 -5.21
N PHE A 84 0.97 -2.73 -5.03
CA PHE A 84 1.96 -2.03 -4.21
C PHE A 84 1.40 -1.73 -2.84
N LYS A 85 2.05 -2.20 -1.79
CA LYS A 85 1.58 -2.06 -0.41
C LYS A 85 2.70 -1.60 0.52
N ALA A 86 2.33 -0.84 1.53
CA ALA A 86 3.20 -0.60 2.68
C ALA A 86 2.55 -1.17 3.94
N HIS A 87 3.31 -1.96 4.68
CA HIS A 87 2.81 -2.73 5.81
C HIS A 87 3.63 -2.47 7.08
N PRO A 88 3.03 -1.85 8.12
CA PRO A 88 3.67 -1.75 9.42
C PRO A 88 3.79 -3.12 10.09
N LEU A 89 5.01 -3.49 10.48
CA LEU A 89 5.31 -4.75 11.18
C LEU A 89 4.75 -4.78 12.61
N LEU A 90 4.58 -3.60 13.20
CA LEU A 90 4.00 -3.42 14.53
C LEU A 90 2.78 -2.49 14.44
N ASN A 91 1.76 -2.80 15.21
CA ASN A 91 0.64 -1.90 15.42
C ASN A 91 0.96 -0.84 16.49
N LYS A 92 0.04 0.07 16.78
CA LYS A 92 0.22 1.17 17.76
C LYS A 92 0.49 0.71 19.21
N ASN A 93 0.30 -0.56 19.53
CA ASN A 93 0.54 -1.14 20.84
C ASN A 93 1.77 -2.06 20.82
N ASP A 94 2.67 -1.85 19.86
CA ASP A 94 3.90 -2.63 19.61
C ASP A 94 3.67 -4.14 19.44
N LYS A 95 2.45 -4.53 19.10
CA LYS A 95 2.13 -5.91 18.78
C LYS A 95 2.38 -6.20 17.30
N PRO A 96 2.93 -7.37 16.96
CA PRO A 96 3.13 -7.78 15.58
C PRO A 96 1.84 -7.68 14.75
N SER A 97 2.00 -7.28 13.50
CA SER A 97 0.94 -7.14 12.51
C SER A 97 1.35 -7.90 11.26
N TYR A 98 0.57 -8.87 10.86
CA TYR A 98 0.89 -9.74 9.72
C TYR A 98 -0.20 -9.73 8.64
N GLU A 99 -1.40 -9.25 8.98
CA GLU A 99 -2.51 -9.22 8.05
C GLU A 99 -2.35 -8.09 7.03
N LEU A 100 -2.13 -8.45 5.78
CA LEU A 100 -2.06 -7.55 4.64
C LEU A 100 -3.37 -7.57 3.87
N ILE A 101 -3.98 -6.41 3.65
CA ILE A 101 -5.12 -6.26 2.76
C ILE A 101 -4.62 -5.89 1.35
N ALA A 102 -4.78 -6.80 0.44
CA ALA A 102 -4.41 -6.65 -0.96
C ALA A 102 -5.58 -6.14 -1.83
N ASN A 103 -5.56 -6.43 -3.12
CA ASN A 103 -6.57 -5.96 -4.07
C ASN A 103 -7.95 -6.63 -3.87
N ASP A 104 -8.98 -6.17 -4.59
CA ASP A 104 -10.30 -6.77 -4.49
C ASP A 104 -10.34 -8.17 -5.14
N MET A 105 -11.35 -8.95 -4.73
CA MET A 105 -11.52 -10.34 -5.14
C MET A 105 -11.64 -10.47 -6.66
N GLU A 106 -12.45 -9.63 -7.29
CA GLU A 106 -12.73 -9.72 -8.73
C GLU A 106 -11.45 -9.49 -9.54
N ALA A 107 -10.70 -8.41 -9.24
CA ALA A 107 -9.43 -8.11 -9.90
C ALA A 107 -8.40 -9.22 -9.65
N THR A 108 -8.34 -9.76 -8.44
CA THR A 108 -7.43 -10.85 -8.08
C THR A 108 -7.71 -12.11 -8.90
N LEU A 109 -8.97 -12.54 -8.96
CA LEU A 109 -9.36 -13.75 -9.69
C LEU A 109 -9.16 -13.59 -11.20
N LEU A 110 -9.50 -12.41 -11.74
CA LEU A 110 -9.27 -12.10 -13.16
C LEU A 110 -7.78 -12.17 -13.53
N SER A 111 -6.93 -11.55 -12.72
CA SER A 111 -5.48 -11.57 -12.95
C SER A 111 -4.90 -13.00 -12.85
N LEU A 112 -5.35 -13.80 -11.89
CA LEU A 112 -4.95 -15.21 -11.78
C LEU A 112 -5.39 -16.02 -13.00
N GLN A 113 -6.58 -15.76 -13.55
CA GLN A 113 -7.04 -16.41 -14.76
C GLN A 113 -6.17 -16.05 -15.98
N GLN A 114 -5.76 -14.79 -16.08
CA GLN A 114 -4.97 -14.29 -17.21
C GLN A 114 -3.48 -14.65 -17.10
N ASN A 115 -2.89 -14.50 -15.92
CA ASN A 115 -1.44 -14.55 -15.69
C ASN A 115 -1.01 -15.78 -14.87
N GLN A 116 -1.96 -16.60 -14.37
CA GLN A 116 -1.75 -17.73 -13.45
C GLN A 116 -1.12 -17.34 -12.10
N LYS A 117 -0.62 -16.12 -11.96
CA LYS A 117 0.06 -15.59 -10.79
C LYS A 117 -0.25 -14.10 -10.63
N ILE A 118 -0.20 -13.65 -9.39
CA ILE A 118 -0.20 -12.23 -9.03
C ILE A 118 1.03 -11.91 -8.19
N GLY A 119 1.49 -10.67 -8.25
CA GLY A 119 2.60 -10.16 -7.48
C GLY A 119 2.18 -9.17 -6.41
N LEU A 120 2.88 -9.18 -5.28
CA LEU A 120 2.78 -8.11 -4.27
C LEU A 120 4.17 -7.55 -4.06
N ILE A 121 4.29 -6.23 -4.09
CA ILE A 121 5.49 -5.49 -3.68
C ILE A 121 5.14 -4.80 -2.37
N VAL A 122 5.74 -5.27 -1.26
CA VAL A 122 5.37 -4.84 0.09
C VAL A 122 6.54 -4.17 0.78
N ALA A 123 6.45 -2.86 1.04
CA ALA A 123 7.38 -2.17 1.92
C ALA A 123 7.01 -2.49 3.38
N CYS A 124 7.83 -3.30 4.02
CA CYS A 124 7.67 -3.71 5.42
C CYS A 124 8.53 -2.84 6.33
N GLY A 125 7.97 -2.33 7.42
CA GLY A 125 8.72 -1.44 8.31
C GLY A 125 7.98 -1.06 9.58
N ASN A 126 8.54 -0.13 10.34
CA ASN A 126 7.96 0.36 11.58
C ASN A 126 7.42 1.77 11.40
N ALA A 127 6.19 1.99 11.81
CA ALA A 127 5.55 3.29 11.82
C ALA A 127 5.79 4.01 13.15
N THR A 128 6.10 5.30 13.10
CA THR A 128 5.99 6.20 14.25
C THR A 128 4.58 6.78 14.27
N PHE A 129 3.94 6.78 15.42
CA PHE A 129 2.57 7.28 15.55
C PHE A 129 2.55 8.72 16.07
N ASP A 130 1.44 9.41 15.78
CA ASP A 130 1.22 10.80 16.20
C ASP A 130 1.15 10.91 17.73
N ASP A 131 1.53 12.07 18.25
CA ASP A 131 1.49 12.38 19.67
C ASP A 131 0.05 12.46 20.21
N GLU A 132 -0.09 12.55 21.53
CA GLU A 132 -1.39 12.66 22.21
C GLU A 132 -2.15 13.94 21.80
N ASN A 133 -1.42 15.00 21.45
CA ASN A 133 -2.00 16.26 20.96
C ASN A 133 -2.43 16.19 19.50
N MET A 134 -2.17 15.07 18.82
CA MET A 134 -2.48 14.86 17.39
C MET A 134 -1.86 15.96 16.51
N SER A 135 -0.62 16.35 16.78
CA SER A 135 0.07 17.47 16.12
C SER A 135 0.20 17.27 14.62
N PHE A 136 0.57 16.06 14.17
CA PHE A 136 0.67 15.73 12.76
C PHE A 136 -0.72 15.75 12.07
N ARG A 137 -1.73 15.18 12.72
CA ARG A 137 -3.10 15.19 12.22
C ARG A 137 -3.62 16.61 12.03
N LYS A 138 -3.41 17.49 13.01
CA LYS A 138 -3.81 18.90 12.95
C LYS A 138 -3.10 19.60 11.79
N TRP A 139 -1.79 19.41 11.66
CA TRP A 139 -1.00 19.95 10.55
C TRP A 139 -1.56 19.49 9.20
N HIS A 140 -1.75 18.16 9.00
CA HIS A 140 -2.22 17.63 7.73
C HIS A 140 -3.66 18.07 7.40
N LYS A 141 -4.53 18.21 8.43
CA LYS A 141 -5.87 18.78 8.27
C LYS A 141 -5.80 20.22 7.77
N ASN A 142 -4.96 21.07 8.37
CA ASN A 142 -4.79 22.46 7.95
C ASN A 142 -4.26 22.54 6.51
N LEU A 143 -3.26 21.73 6.17
CA LEU A 143 -2.71 21.67 4.83
C LEU A 143 -3.76 21.29 3.76
N LYS A 144 -4.72 20.45 4.11
CA LYS A 144 -5.83 20.02 3.21
C LYS A 144 -6.97 21.06 3.10
N GLY A 145 -6.98 22.09 3.90
CA GLY A 145 -8.08 23.04 3.98
C GLY A 145 -9.27 22.56 4.82
N GLY A 146 -9.07 21.60 5.73
CA GLY A 146 -10.10 21.11 6.65
C GLY A 146 -10.37 19.60 6.60
N ASP A 147 -11.48 19.19 7.21
CA ASP A 147 -11.94 17.81 7.18
C ASP A 147 -12.74 17.53 5.89
N SER A 148 -12.56 16.35 5.32
CA SER A 148 -13.38 15.87 4.21
C SER A 148 -14.81 15.56 4.69
N ALA A 149 -15.79 15.56 3.78
CA ALA A 149 -17.17 15.16 4.07
C ALA A 149 -17.24 13.78 4.74
N TYR A 150 -16.38 12.83 4.32
CA TYR A 150 -16.24 11.53 4.94
C TYR A 150 -15.73 11.61 6.40
N SER A 151 -14.74 12.48 6.68
CA SER A 151 -14.22 12.68 8.04
C SER A 151 -15.31 13.26 8.94
N LEU A 152 -16.05 14.25 8.45
CA LEU A 152 -17.17 14.87 9.18
C LEU A 152 -18.29 13.87 9.47
N ALA A 153 -18.68 13.04 8.51
CA ALA A 153 -19.67 11.98 8.70
C ALA A 153 -19.21 10.93 9.73
N ASN A 154 -17.91 10.58 9.76
CA ASN A 154 -17.36 9.69 10.78
C ASN A 154 -17.39 10.31 12.18
N ILE A 155 -17.08 11.60 12.31
CA ILE A 155 -17.16 12.33 13.58
C ILE A 155 -18.60 12.36 14.07
N ALA A 156 -19.56 12.70 13.20
CA ALA A 156 -20.97 12.80 13.55
C ALA A 156 -21.56 11.47 14.09
N ARG A 157 -21.12 10.32 13.55
CA ARG A 157 -21.55 8.99 14.03
C ARG A 157 -20.69 8.41 15.18
N GLY A 158 -19.81 9.20 15.77
CA GLY A 158 -18.98 8.75 16.92
C GLY A 158 -17.92 7.71 16.58
N ALA A 159 -17.51 7.59 15.30
CA ALA A 159 -16.50 6.62 14.91
C ALA A 159 -15.16 6.92 15.61
N LYS A 160 -14.49 5.84 16.10
CA LYS A 160 -13.17 5.97 16.74
C LYS A 160 -12.18 6.70 15.83
N LYS A 161 -11.53 7.72 16.38
CA LYS A 161 -10.48 8.46 15.67
C LYS A 161 -9.31 7.53 15.38
N ARG A 162 -8.90 7.44 14.12
CA ARG A 162 -7.66 6.73 13.75
C ARG A 162 -6.46 7.52 14.25
N ILE A 163 -5.46 6.83 14.75
CA ILE A 163 -4.17 7.42 15.08
C ILE A 163 -3.36 7.51 13.79
N TYR A 164 -2.81 8.69 13.54
CA TYR A 164 -2.02 8.96 12.36
C TYR A 164 -0.61 8.42 12.54
N LYS A 165 0.04 8.14 11.44
CA LYS A 165 1.45 7.79 11.40
C LYS A 165 2.22 9.01 10.94
N THR A 166 3.33 9.34 11.63
CA THR A 166 4.14 10.54 11.38
C THR A 166 5.39 10.24 10.59
N ALA A 167 5.89 9.00 10.69
CA ALA A 167 7.05 8.53 9.94
C ALA A 167 6.94 7.02 9.68
N PHE A 168 7.77 6.52 8.76
CA PHE A 168 7.89 5.10 8.47
C PHE A 168 9.33 4.73 8.17
N SER A 169 9.89 3.81 8.98
CA SER A 169 11.23 3.25 8.78
C SER A 169 11.09 1.92 8.06
N VAL A 170 11.44 1.89 6.78
CA VAL A 170 11.37 0.68 5.95
C VAL A 170 12.52 -0.26 6.37
N LYS A 171 12.18 -1.50 6.71
CA LYS A 171 13.16 -2.55 7.03
C LYS A 171 13.53 -3.34 5.78
N SER A 172 12.52 -3.65 4.96
CA SER A 172 12.72 -4.36 3.71
C SER A 172 11.59 -4.06 2.73
N ILE A 173 11.85 -4.27 1.44
CA ILE A 173 10.79 -4.39 0.44
C ILE A 173 10.75 -5.85 0.00
N ASN A 174 9.62 -6.50 0.21
CA ASN A 174 9.42 -7.92 -0.04
C ASN A 174 8.57 -8.11 -1.29
N LEU A 175 9.03 -8.97 -2.20
CA LEU A 175 8.28 -9.37 -3.38
C LEU A 175 7.68 -10.75 -3.12
N TYR A 176 6.36 -10.85 -3.27
CA TYR A 176 5.63 -12.11 -3.20
C TYR A 176 5.04 -12.41 -4.57
N VAL A 177 5.04 -13.68 -4.95
CA VAL A 177 4.36 -14.17 -6.15
C VAL A 177 3.43 -15.28 -5.70
N LEU A 178 2.14 -15.09 -5.90
CA LEU A 178 1.08 -15.97 -5.43
C LEU A 178 0.34 -16.58 -6.63
N ASN A 179 0.05 -17.86 -6.53
CA ASN A 179 -0.81 -18.57 -7.47
C ASN A 179 -2.18 -18.88 -6.85
N GLN A 180 -3.05 -19.55 -7.58
CA GLN A 180 -4.40 -19.88 -7.10
C GLN A 180 -4.38 -20.75 -5.84
N ASN A 181 -3.42 -21.67 -5.70
CA ASN A 181 -3.31 -22.54 -4.51
C ASN A 181 -2.91 -21.74 -3.28
N ASP A 182 -2.00 -20.76 -3.43
CA ASP A 182 -1.61 -19.86 -2.34
C ASP A 182 -2.83 -19.05 -1.84
N ILE A 183 -3.65 -18.53 -2.77
CA ILE A 183 -4.85 -17.79 -2.44
C ILE A 183 -5.89 -18.68 -1.73
N ASN A 184 -6.10 -19.90 -2.21
CA ASN A 184 -7.07 -20.83 -1.64
C ASN A 184 -6.67 -21.30 -0.23
N ASN A 185 -5.37 -21.48 0.01
CA ASN A 185 -4.86 -22.06 1.27
C ASN A 185 -4.55 -20.99 2.32
N GLN A 186 -4.15 -19.79 1.92
CA GLN A 186 -3.57 -18.77 2.80
C GLN A 186 -4.26 -17.41 2.69
N GLY A 187 -5.05 -17.21 1.65
CA GLY A 187 -5.87 -16.03 1.45
C GLY A 187 -7.27 -16.18 2.01
N ARG A 188 -7.85 -15.08 2.42
CA ARG A 188 -9.28 -14.99 2.72
C ARG A 188 -9.84 -13.70 2.14
N PHE A 189 -11.10 -13.72 1.72
CA PHE A 189 -11.76 -12.49 1.27
C PHE A 189 -12.51 -11.84 2.43
N GLN A 190 -12.17 -10.58 2.65
CA GLN A 190 -12.76 -9.77 3.72
C GLN A 190 -14.14 -9.28 3.27
N LYS A 191 -15.20 -9.80 3.91
CA LYS A 191 -16.60 -9.51 3.59
C LYS A 191 -17.20 -8.41 4.47
N GLY A 192 -18.34 -7.89 4.05
CA GLY A 192 -19.20 -7.01 4.87
C GLY A 192 -18.70 -5.58 5.04
N MET A 193 -17.62 -5.18 4.39
CA MET A 193 -17.17 -3.79 4.41
C MET A 193 -18.14 -2.87 3.66
N ARG A 194 -18.34 -1.66 4.19
CA ARG A 194 -19.18 -0.63 3.56
C ARG A 194 -18.39 0.64 3.28
N ASN A 195 -18.76 1.31 2.21
CA ASN A 195 -18.30 2.66 1.91
C ASN A 195 -18.98 3.67 2.85
N SER A 196 -18.49 4.90 2.87
CA SER A 196 -19.07 5.98 3.69
C SER A 196 -20.54 6.29 3.40
N ASN A 197 -20.99 6.04 2.17
CA ASN A 197 -22.38 6.20 1.73
C ASN A 197 -23.26 5.00 2.08
N GLY A 198 -22.76 4.01 2.84
CA GLY A 198 -23.48 2.80 3.24
C GLY A 198 -23.49 1.68 2.19
N ASN A 199 -23.06 1.94 0.97
CA ASN A 199 -23.02 0.93 -0.09
C ASN A 199 -21.99 -0.18 0.23
N PRO A 200 -22.25 -1.44 -0.14
CA PRO A 200 -21.27 -2.51 0.00
C PRO A 200 -19.95 -2.14 -0.67
N ARG A 201 -18.85 -2.45 -0.01
CA ARG A 201 -17.52 -2.36 -0.60
C ARG A 201 -17.15 -3.71 -1.21
N ARG A 202 -16.43 -3.71 -2.33
CA ARG A 202 -15.88 -4.94 -2.91
C ARG A 202 -15.07 -5.70 -1.88
N GLU A 203 -15.20 -7.01 -1.88
CA GLU A 203 -14.42 -7.89 -1.02
C GLU A 203 -12.93 -7.75 -1.34
N LYS A 204 -12.11 -7.67 -0.32
CA LYS A 204 -10.66 -7.54 -0.45
C LYS A 204 -9.98 -8.84 -0.07
N LEU A 205 -8.94 -9.21 -0.81
CA LEU A 205 -8.06 -10.29 -0.41
C LEU A 205 -7.28 -9.88 0.84
N SER A 206 -7.35 -10.70 1.89
CA SER A 206 -6.53 -10.59 3.09
C SER A 206 -5.56 -11.76 3.13
N ILE A 207 -4.29 -11.49 3.39
CA ILE A 207 -3.20 -12.47 3.41
C ILE A 207 -2.44 -12.32 4.71
N ASP A 208 -2.13 -13.43 5.35
CA ASP A 208 -1.22 -13.47 6.49
C ASP A 208 0.23 -13.62 5.98
N LEU A 209 1.02 -12.57 6.17
CA LEU A 209 2.42 -12.53 5.74
C LEU A 209 3.33 -13.55 6.45
N GLN A 210 2.89 -14.17 7.55
CA GLN A 210 3.61 -15.27 8.19
C GLN A 210 3.50 -16.58 7.42
N THR A 211 2.40 -16.77 6.69
CA THR A 211 2.10 -18.03 5.99
C THR A 211 2.67 -18.08 4.58
N ILE A 212 3.02 -16.95 4.00
CA ILE A 212 3.60 -16.85 2.66
C ILE A 212 5.08 -16.48 2.71
N LYS A 213 5.86 -17.02 1.78
CA LYS A 213 7.28 -16.70 1.67
C LYS A 213 7.52 -15.72 0.52
N PRO A 214 8.27 -14.62 0.75
CA PRO A 214 8.68 -13.76 -0.34
C PRO A 214 9.63 -14.49 -1.30
N VAL A 215 9.46 -14.27 -2.59
CA VAL A 215 10.40 -14.75 -3.62
C VAL A 215 11.68 -13.92 -3.63
N LYS A 216 11.60 -12.69 -3.08
CA LYS A 216 12.76 -11.80 -2.90
C LYS A 216 12.54 -10.90 -1.70
N ILE A 217 13.60 -10.69 -0.91
CA ILE A 217 13.68 -9.69 0.17
C ILE A 217 14.78 -8.70 -0.21
N ILE A 218 14.43 -7.42 -0.27
CA ILE A 218 15.34 -6.32 -0.58
C ILE A 218 15.57 -5.53 0.70
N GLN A 219 16.78 -5.59 1.24
CA GLN A 219 17.19 -4.76 2.38
C GLN A 219 17.55 -3.38 1.86
N LEU A 220 16.99 -2.33 2.47
CA LEU A 220 17.36 -0.97 2.14
C LEU A 220 18.58 -0.54 2.99
N GLN A 221 19.54 0.09 2.33
CA GLN A 221 20.70 0.67 3.02
C GLN A 221 20.29 2.02 3.62
N ASN A 222 20.63 2.23 4.91
CA ASN A 222 20.47 3.51 5.59
C ASN A 222 21.46 4.55 5.09
#